data_55f4d01250350127b581ca2e399e71c0
#
_entry.id   55f4d01250350127b581ca2e399e71c0
#
_cell.length_a   1.000
_cell.length_b   1.000
_cell.length_c   1.000
_cell.angle_alpha   90.00
_cell.angle_beta   90.00
_cell.angle_gamma   90.00
#
_symmetry.space_group_name_H-M   'P 1'
#
loop_
_entity.id
_entity.type
_entity.pdbx_description
1 polymer ?
#
loop_
_entity_poly.entity_id
_entity_poly.type
_entity_poly.pdbx_seq_one_letter_code
_entity_poly.pdbx_strand_id
1 'polypeptide(L)'
;MSNSLSHLATRATYGVRQLSRVAWYTGHSIALRRLSDETRRREGESTRPRPQTEAPVPDRKRLYADMAHLFQQDLANVEAGIYPLPADHDGSWSTLLNRSRLFFEDLSDVHRRRESGQHSEVLTAETRAKRPLYYLQNFHFQSGGYMTDDSAKRYDTQVEVLFNGTANATRRQALPPLREVFAGRDQRWLRLLDVGCGTGRFLDFVKQTWPRLPAIGIDLSEPYVKEAKRHLERWARINLVVANGESIPVPDESQDAVTSIFTFHEMPPGVRHIVFREFARVLRPGGRLVLVDSLQRGDKPEYEGLLELFPQNFHEPYYTSYIEEDFGAIARGCGLRHTRSGNAFVSKVIVFDKP
;
A
#
# COMPACT_ATOMS: atom_id res chain seq x y z
N MET A 1 15.26 -10.55 35.19
CA MET A 1 15.57 -9.11 35.05
C MET A 1 16.03 -8.74 33.64
N SER A 2 16.86 -9.53 32.94
CA SER A 2 17.30 -9.18 31.57
C SER A 2 16.16 -9.04 30.52
N ASN A 3 15.12 -9.87 30.56
CA ASN A 3 13.98 -9.79 29.64
C ASN A 3 13.16 -8.50 29.79
N SER A 4 12.97 -8.02 31.02
CA SER A 4 12.18 -6.79 31.28
C SER A 4 12.88 -5.53 30.74
N LEU A 5 14.21 -5.44 30.87
CA LEU A 5 14.97 -4.31 30.33
C LEU A 5 15.03 -4.33 28.79
N SER A 6 15.14 -5.50 28.16
CA SER A 6 15.12 -5.62 26.70
C SER A 6 13.75 -5.23 26.13
N HIS A 7 12.66 -5.62 26.76
CA HIS A 7 11.31 -5.20 26.36
C HIS A 7 11.10 -3.69 26.48
N LEU A 8 11.58 -3.07 27.58
CA LEU A 8 11.51 -1.62 27.76
C LEU A 8 12.32 -0.87 26.67
N ALA A 9 13.51 -1.35 26.36
CA ALA A 9 14.34 -0.78 25.29
C ALA A 9 13.68 -0.91 23.92
N THR A 10 13.06 -2.05 23.62
CA THR A 10 12.30 -2.28 22.39
C THR A 10 11.14 -1.31 22.26
N ARG A 11 10.32 -1.16 23.31
CA ARG A 11 9.19 -0.22 23.35
C ARG A 11 9.64 1.22 23.16
N ALA A 12 10.68 1.64 23.88
CA ALA A 12 11.22 2.98 23.77
C ALA A 12 11.74 3.27 22.36
N THR A 13 12.55 2.36 21.80
CA THR A 13 13.09 2.51 20.45
C THR A 13 11.99 2.52 19.39
N TYR A 14 11.01 1.62 19.49
CA TYR A 14 9.84 1.59 18.62
C TYR A 14 9.07 2.91 18.69
N GLY A 15 8.74 3.36 19.90
CA GLY A 15 8.00 4.60 20.13
C GLY A 15 8.70 5.81 19.54
N VAL A 16 10.00 5.99 19.78
CA VAL A 16 10.78 7.10 19.21
C VAL A 16 10.76 7.06 17.68
N ARG A 17 10.97 5.89 17.08
CA ARG A 17 10.97 5.74 15.61
C ARG A 17 9.61 6.09 15.02
N GLN A 18 8.52 5.51 15.54
CA GLN A 18 7.19 5.74 14.97
C GLN A 18 6.69 7.17 15.24
N LEU A 19 6.92 7.74 16.40
CA LEU A 19 6.54 9.12 16.70
C LEU A 19 7.28 10.13 15.81
N SER A 20 8.58 9.95 15.56
CA SER A 20 9.32 10.82 14.65
C SER A 20 8.78 10.75 13.20
N ARG A 21 8.39 9.56 12.73
CA ARG A 21 7.76 9.38 11.42
C ARG A 21 6.40 10.08 11.35
N VAL A 22 5.53 9.82 12.34
CA VAL A 22 4.22 10.49 12.43
C VAL A 22 4.38 12.01 12.44
N ALA A 23 5.31 12.54 13.23
CA ALA A 23 5.58 13.99 13.28
C ALA A 23 6.04 14.53 11.92
N TRP A 24 6.96 13.83 11.24
CA TRP A 24 7.46 14.20 9.91
C TRP A 24 6.34 14.26 8.86
N TYR A 25 5.56 13.19 8.71
CA TYR A 25 4.53 13.10 7.67
C TYR A 25 3.27 13.92 8.01
N THR A 26 2.92 14.06 9.30
CA THR A 26 1.88 15.01 9.72
C THR A 26 2.29 16.46 9.43
N GLY A 27 3.57 16.79 9.61
CA GLY A 27 4.13 18.08 9.21
C GLY A 27 3.90 18.37 7.72
N HIS A 28 4.12 17.39 6.84
CA HIS A 28 3.82 17.49 5.41
C HIS A 28 2.33 17.71 5.15
N SER A 29 1.45 16.97 5.85
CA SER A 29 -0.01 17.14 5.71
C SER A 29 -0.47 18.54 6.13
N ILE A 30 0.13 19.12 7.17
CA ILE A 30 -0.15 20.50 7.61
C ILE A 30 0.34 21.51 6.57
N ALA A 31 1.57 21.34 6.06
CA ALA A 31 2.14 22.19 5.02
C ALA A 31 1.31 22.14 3.73
N LEU A 32 0.88 20.94 3.31
CA LEU A 32 0.01 20.75 2.16
C LEU A 32 -1.30 21.55 2.31
N ARG A 33 -1.96 21.48 3.47
CA ARG A 33 -3.20 22.24 3.72
C ARG A 33 -2.97 23.74 3.63
N ARG A 34 -1.90 24.24 4.24
CA ARG A 34 -1.57 25.68 4.19
C ARG A 34 -1.31 26.16 2.76
N LEU A 35 -0.53 25.39 1.99
CA LEU A 35 -0.27 25.71 0.58
C LEU A 35 -1.55 25.68 -0.26
N SER A 36 -2.40 24.69 -0.06
CA SER A 36 -3.69 24.60 -0.76
C SER A 36 -4.61 25.77 -0.42
N ASP A 37 -4.65 26.19 0.84
CA ASP A 37 -5.44 27.36 1.28
C ASP A 37 -4.88 28.67 0.70
N GLU A 38 -3.54 28.79 0.61
CA GLU A 38 -2.90 29.96 -0.03
C GLU A 38 -3.16 30.01 -1.53
N THR A 39 -3.07 28.87 -2.23
CA THR A 39 -3.41 28.78 -3.66
C THR A 39 -4.85 29.20 -3.91
N ARG A 40 -5.81 28.71 -3.12
CA ARG A 40 -7.23 29.13 -3.21
C ARG A 40 -7.43 30.63 -3.02
N ARG A 41 -6.69 31.24 -2.10
CA ARG A 41 -6.76 32.70 -1.89
C ARG A 41 -6.23 33.51 -3.06
N ARG A 42 -5.23 32.97 -3.78
CA ARG A 42 -4.62 33.64 -4.95
C ARG A 42 -5.41 33.42 -6.24
N GLU A 43 -5.90 32.22 -6.47
CA GLU A 43 -6.55 31.81 -7.71
C GLU A 43 -8.07 31.92 -7.68
N GLY A 44 -8.66 32.23 -6.51
CA GLY A 44 -10.10 32.28 -6.30
C GLY A 44 -10.70 30.93 -5.86
N GLU A 45 -12.03 30.92 -5.69
CA GLU A 45 -12.72 29.69 -5.31
C GLU A 45 -12.68 28.68 -6.47
N SER A 46 -12.44 27.40 -6.12
CA SER A 46 -12.50 26.27 -7.03
C SER A 46 -13.84 26.21 -7.74
N THR A 47 -13.82 25.98 -9.05
CA THR A 47 -15.03 25.74 -9.84
C THR A 47 -15.62 24.34 -9.63
N ARG A 48 -14.87 23.43 -9.00
CA ARG A 48 -15.35 22.08 -8.65
C ARG A 48 -16.24 22.13 -7.41
N PRO A 49 -17.32 21.34 -7.39
CA PRO A 49 -18.10 21.15 -6.18
C PRO A 49 -17.19 20.69 -5.01
N ARG A 50 -17.42 21.25 -3.83
CA ARG A 50 -16.72 20.77 -2.64
C ARG A 50 -17.14 19.32 -2.38
N PRO A 51 -16.17 18.42 -2.08
CA PRO A 51 -16.50 17.05 -1.68
C PRO A 51 -17.47 17.04 -0.50
N GLN A 52 -18.55 16.28 -0.62
CA GLN A 52 -19.62 16.23 0.37
C GLN A 52 -20.00 14.78 0.66
N THR A 53 -20.40 14.51 1.89
CA THR A 53 -20.97 13.25 2.33
C THR A 53 -21.97 13.50 3.44
N GLU A 54 -23.04 12.71 3.48
CA GLU A 54 -23.97 12.63 4.61
C GLU A 54 -23.59 11.48 5.57
N ALA A 55 -22.69 10.60 5.13
CA ALA A 55 -22.22 9.48 5.93
C ALA A 55 -21.26 9.96 7.05
N PRO A 56 -21.17 9.21 8.15
CA PRO A 56 -20.32 9.56 9.28
C PRO A 56 -18.85 9.70 8.88
N VAL A 57 -18.20 10.74 9.40
CA VAL A 57 -16.75 10.98 9.26
C VAL A 57 -16.14 10.96 10.66
N PRO A 58 -15.09 10.17 10.90
CA PRO A 58 -14.47 10.11 12.21
C PRO A 58 -13.85 11.45 12.60
N ASP A 59 -14.03 11.84 13.84
CA ASP A 59 -13.36 13.00 14.39
C ASP A 59 -11.85 12.75 14.58
N ARG A 60 -11.09 13.81 14.88
CA ARG A 60 -9.64 13.71 15.08
C ARG A 60 -9.27 12.79 16.24
N LYS A 61 -10.07 12.78 17.32
CA LYS A 61 -9.82 11.92 18.49
C LYS A 61 -9.93 10.45 18.10
N ARG A 62 -10.96 10.10 17.34
CA ARG A 62 -11.13 8.74 16.83
C ARG A 62 -10.01 8.34 15.87
N LEU A 63 -9.63 9.21 14.93
CA LEU A 63 -8.51 8.94 14.03
C LEU A 63 -7.21 8.66 14.79
N TYR A 64 -6.85 9.50 15.77
CA TYR A 64 -5.64 9.28 16.56
C TYR A 64 -5.73 8.04 17.45
N ALA A 65 -6.90 7.69 17.98
CA ALA A 65 -7.10 6.45 18.74
C ALA A 65 -6.87 5.21 17.85
N ASP A 66 -7.39 5.21 16.63
CA ASP A 66 -7.21 4.09 15.69
C ASP A 66 -5.77 4.00 15.15
N MET A 67 -5.09 5.13 14.95
CA MET A 67 -3.65 5.14 14.65
C MET A 67 -2.84 4.55 15.81
N ALA A 68 -3.14 4.93 17.05
CA ALA A 68 -2.48 4.39 18.24
C ALA A 68 -2.73 2.88 18.37
N HIS A 69 -3.93 2.42 18.09
CA HIS A 69 -4.28 0.99 18.08
C HIS A 69 -3.45 0.21 17.04
N LEU A 70 -3.30 0.74 15.82
CA LEU A 70 -2.43 0.13 14.81
C LEU A 70 -0.98 -0.01 15.31
N PHE A 71 -0.42 1.05 15.90
CA PHE A 71 0.95 0.98 16.45
C PHE A 71 1.07 0.02 17.64
N GLN A 72 0.02 -0.11 18.46
CA GLN A 72 -0.03 -1.10 19.53
C GLN A 72 -0.03 -2.53 18.98
N GLN A 73 -0.81 -2.80 17.92
CA GLN A 73 -0.81 -4.09 17.23
C GLN A 73 0.58 -4.39 16.60
N ASP A 74 1.17 -3.39 15.93
CA ASP A 74 2.49 -3.53 15.30
C ASP A 74 3.57 -3.81 16.35
N LEU A 75 3.57 -3.09 17.47
CA LEU A 75 4.49 -3.35 18.58
C LEU A 75 4.27 -4.73 19.23
N ALA A 76 3.01 -5.14 19.44
CA ALA A 76 2.69 -6.44 19.97
C ALA A 76 3.22 -7.58 19.08
N ASN A 77 3.17 -7.41 17.76
CA ASN A 77 3.75 -8.36 16.81
C ASN A 77 5.28 -8.44 16.94
N VAL A 78 5.96 -7.31 17.17
CA VAL A 78 7.41 -7.27 17.45
C VAL A 78 7.72 -8.00 18.76
N GLU A 79 6.97 -7.72 19.81
CA GLU A 79 7.16 -8.35 21.14
C GLU A 79 6.88 -9.86 21.12
N ALA A 80 5.92 -10.30 20.30
CA ALA A 80 5.64 -11.71 20.05
C ALA A 80 6.67 -12.41 19.13
N GLY A 81 7.67 -11.68 18.63
CA GLY A 81 8.69 -12.22 17.73
C GLY A 81 8.15 -12.64 16.36
N ILE A 82 7.04 -12.07 15.92
CA ILE A 82 6.49 -12.32 14.57
C ILE A 82 7.44 -11.75 13.53
N TYR A 83 7.97 -10.55 13.77
CA TYR A 83 9.02 -9.91 13.00
C TYR A 83 9.94 -9.08 13.91
N PRO A 84 11.17 -8.78 13.47
CA PRO A 84 12.11 -7.99 14.27
C PRO A 84 11.62 -6.54 14.42
N LEU A 85 12.24 -5.79 15.33
CA LEU A 85 12.02 -4.34 15.43
C LEU A 85 12.24 -3.69 14.05
N PRO A 86 11.20 -3.10 13.43
CA PRO A 86 11.28 -2.71 12.04
C PRO A 86 12.27 -1.57 11.81
N ALA A 87 13.04 -1.70 10.75
CA ALA A 87 13.76 -0.60 10.14
C ALA A 87 12.93 -0.11 8.94
N ASP A 88 12.34 1.07 9.09
CA ASP A 88 11.41 1.60 8.07
C ASP A 88 12.13 2.09 6.80
N HIS A 89 13.47 2.22 6.84
CA HIS A 89 14.35 2.56 5.72
C HIS A 89 13.84 3.73 4.85
N ASP A 90 13.43 4.82 5.53
CA ASP A 90 13.00 6.04 4.83
C ASP A 90 14.14 6.72 4.07
N GLY A 91 15.35 6.26 4.29
CA GLY A 91 16.57 6.77 3.66
C GLY A 91 17.38 7.70 4.59
N SER A 92 18.46 8.25 4.06
CA SER A 92 19.23 9.31 4.72
C SER A 92 18.43 10.61 4.80
N TRP A 93 18.87 11.56 5.63
CA TRP A 93 18.27 12.90 5.68
C TRP A 93 18.24 13.58 4.30
N SER A 94 19.29 13.42 3.49
CA SER A 94 19.31 13.95 2.13
C SER A 94 18.26 13.29 1.24
N THR A 95 18.04 11.98 1.38
CA THR A 95 16.99 11.24 0.66
C THR A 95 15.61 11.72 1.06
N LEU A 96 15.34 11.86 2.38
CA LEU A 96 14.07 12.37 2.90
C LEU A 96 13.78 13.78 2.39
N LEU A 97 14.77 14.69 2.47
CA LEU A 97 14.62 16.06 1.99
C LEU A 97 14.37 16.11 0.47
N ASN A 98 15.09 15.30 -0.32
CA ASN A 98 14.88 15.25 -1.76
C ASN A 98 13.48 14.71 -2.13
N ARG A 99 13.01 13.66 -1.46
CA ARG A 99 11.65 13.14 -1.65
C ARG A 99 10.58 14.16 -1.24
N SER A 100 10.81 14.87 -0.13
CA SER A 100 9.94 15.97 0.30
C SER A 100 9.91 17.09 -0.74
N ARG A 101 11.06 17.48 -1.30
CA ARG A 101 11.14 18.48 -2.39
C ARG A 101 10.30 18.02 -3.58
N LEU A 102 10.53 16.80 -4.10
CA LEU A 102 9.77 16.24 -5.21
C LEU A 102 8.26 16.18 -4.94
N PHE A 103 7.87 15.88 -3.69
CA PHE A 103 6.48 15.88 -3.27
C PHE A 103 5.86 17.29 -3.37
N PHE A 104 6.53 18.31 -2.81
CA PHE A 104 6.02 19.68 -2.82
C PHE A 104 6.07 20.33 -4.21
N GLU A 105 7.06 20.01 -5.04
CA GLU A 105 7.16 20.49 -6.43
C GLU A 105 5.97 20.01 -7.29
N ASP A 106 5.45 18.81 -7.05
CA ASP A 106 4.31 18.26 -7.81
C ASP A 106 2.95 18.88 -7.41
N LEU A 107 2.85 19.53 -6.26
CA LEU A 107 1.56 19.99 -5.72
C LEU A 107 0.81 20.97 -6.64
N SER A 108 1.52 21.87 -7.29
CA SER A 108 0.89 22.84 -8.21
C SER A 108 0.29 22.14 -9.43
N ASP A 109 0.95 21.13 -9.94
CA ASP A 109 0.48 20.33 -11.08
C ASP A 109 -0.67 19.40 -10.69
N VAL A 110 -0.58 18.77 -9.51
CA VAL A 110 -1.68 17.99 -8.93
C VAL A 110 -2.92 18.87 -8.71
N HIS A 111 -2.75 20.08 -8.16
CA HIS A 111 -3.85 21.02 -7.96
C HIS A 111 -4.51 21.40 -9.29
N ARG A 112 -3.71 21.81 -10.30
CA ARG A 112 -4.20 22.18 -11.62
C ARG A 112 -4.96 21.04 -12.30
N ARG A 113 -4.44 19.81 -12.29
CA ARG A 113 -5.12 18.63 -12.84
C ARG A 113 -6.41 18.33 -12.10
N ARG A 114 -6.38 18.43 -10.77
CA ARG A 114 -7.58 18.24 -9.94
C ARG A 114 -8.66 19.26 -10.31
N GLU A 115 -8.34 20.54 -10.44
CA GLU A 115 -9.30 21.59 -10.79
C GLU A 115 -9.86 21.41 -12.20
N SER A 116 -9.02 21.06 -13.17
CA SER A 116 -9.44 20.84 -14.57
C SER A 116 -10.04 19.45 -14.82
N GLY A 117 -9.97 18.52 -13.86
CA GLY A 117 -10.37 17.12 -14.06
C GLY A 117 -9.47 16.34 -15.02
N GLN A 118 -8.29 16.85 -15.37
CA GLN A 118 -7.37 16.19 -16.28
C GLN A 118 -6.67 15.01 -15.58
N HIS A 119 -6.73 13.84 -16.19
CA HIS A 119 -6.16 12.60 -15.63
C HIS A 119 -5.56 11.65 -16.70
N SER A 120 -5.40 12.14 -17.93
CA SER A 120 -4.98 11.33 -19.08
C SER A 120 -3.62 11.74 -19.66
N GLU A 121 -2.81 12.47 -18.91
CA GLU A 121 -1.48 12.93 -19.33
C GLU A 121 -0.60 11.78 -19.84
N VAL A 122 -0.69 10.62 -19.18
CA VAL A 122 0.11 9.43 -19.51
C VAL A 122 -0.48 8.57 -20.63
N LEU A 123 -1.65 8.93 -21.15
CA LEU A 123 -2.30 8.23 -22.26
C LEU A 123 -1.77 8.76 -23.59
N THR A 124 -0.69 8.15 -24.10
CA THR A 124 -0.09 8.46 -25.39
C THR A 124 -0.22 7.27 -26.35
N ALA A 125 0.06 7.46 -27.63
CA ALA A 125 0.08 6.35 -28.59
C ALA A 125 1.12 5.28 -28.20
N GLU A 126 2.26 5.68 -27.66
CA GLU A 126 3.33 4.79 -27.23
C GLU A 126 2.92 3.97 -25.98
N THR A 127 2.38 4.62 -24.95
CA THR A 127 1.97 3.93 -23.71
C THR A 127 0.80 3.01 -23.95
N ARG A 128 -0.18 3.42 -24.80
CA ARG A 128 -1.33 2.61 -25.20
C ARG A 128 -0.95 1.31 -25.89
N ALA A 129 0.15 1.30 -26.64
CA ALA A 129 0.64 0.09 -27.30
C ALA A 129 1.27 -0.93 -26.31
N LYS A 130 1.65 -0.50 -25.10
CA LYS A 130 2.44 -1.30 -24.15
C LYS A 130 1.73 -1.64 -22.85
N ARG A 131 0.63 -0.95 -22.51
CA ARG A 131 -0.02 -1.04 -21.20
C ARG A 131 -1.55 -1.11 -21.34
N PRO A 132 -2.25 -1.74 -20.39
CA PRO A 132 -3.72 -1.75 -20.37
C PRO A 132 -4.26 -0.33 -20.15
N LEU A 133 -5.40 -0.02 -20.78
CA LEU A 133 -5.99 1.33 -20.75
C LEU A 133 -6.35 1.79 -19.33
N TYR A 134 -6.82 0.87 -18.48
CA TYR A 134 -7.19 1.20 -17.11
C TYR A 134 -6.02 1.72 -16.28
N TYR A 135 -4.80 1.37 -16.64
CA TYR A 135 -3.57 1.78 -15.96
C TYR A 135 -3.05 3.15 -16.44
N LEU A 136 -3.43 3.59 -17.64
CA LEU A 136 -2.91 4.79 -18.29
C LEU A 136 -3.65 6.06 -17.82
N GLN A 137 -3.58 6.32 -16.53
CA GLN A 137 -4.24 7.44 -15.86
C GLN A 137 -3.32 8.07 -14.82
N ASN A 138 -3.60 9.33 -14.49
CA ASN A 138 -2.93 10.01 -13.40
C ASN A 138 -3.67 9.72 -12.08
N PHE A 139 -3.52 8.51 -11.55
CA PHE A 139 -4.02 8.19 -10.23
C PHE A 139 -3.57 9.25 -9.22
N HIS A 140 -4.44 9.62 -8.27
CA HIS A 140 -4.23 10.72 -7.33
C HIS A 140 -3.91 12.08 -7.99
N PHE A 141 -4.16 12.25 -9.28
CA PHE A 141 -3.74 13.41 -10.10
C PHE A 141 -2.21 13.64 -10.14
N GLN A 142 -1.40 12.67 -9.73
CA GLN A 142 0.06 12.83 -9.71
C GLN A 142 0.65 12.94 -11.11
N SER A 143 1.71 13.75 -11.25
CA SER A 143 2.43 13.93 -12.52
C SER A 143 3.08 12.63 -12.97
N GLY A 144 2.88 12.31 -14.25
CA GLY A 144 3.42 11.11 -14.87
C GLY A 144 2.73 9.81 -14.46
N GLY A 145 1.62 9.85 -13.70
CA GLY A 145 0.96 8.63 -13.19
C GLY A 145 1.96 7.69 -12.53
N TYR A 146 1.93 6.41 -12.87
CA TYR A 146 2.93 5.42 -12.43
C TYR A 146 4.00 5.15 -13.50
N MET A 147 4.22 6.09 -14.46
CA MET A 147 5.02 5.86 -15.66
C MET A 147 6.38 6.55 -15.63
N THR A 148 6.75 7.26 -14.55
CA THR A 148 7.99 8.04 -14.50
C THR A 148 8.86 7.71 -13.29
N ASP A 149 10.19 7.87 -13.44
CA ASP A 149 11.16 7.70 -12.35
C ASP A 149 10.89 8.67 -11.18
N ASP A 150 10.44 9.89 -11.47
CA ASP A 150 10.16 10.89 -10.41
C ASP A 150 8.88 10.55 -9.64
N SER A 151 7.85 10.00 -10.32
CA SER A 151 6.68 9.44 -9.67
C SER A 151 7.10 8.32 -8.70
N ALA A 152 7.91 7.35 -9.14
CA ALA A 152 8.39 6.26 -8.30
C ALA A 152 9.17 6.73 -7.07
N LYS A 153 10.04 7.77 -7.22
CA LYS A 153 10.82 8.33 -6.10
C LYS A 153 9.96 9.02 -5.03
N ARG A 154 8.88 9.71 -5.43
CA ARG A 154 8.01 10.45 -4.48
C ARG A 154 6.88 9.60 -3.90
N TYR A 155 6.53 8.47 -4.53
CA TYR A 155 5.40 7.62 -4.17
C TYR A 155 5.35 7.27 -2.69
N ASP A 156 6.45 6.78 -2.13
CA ASP A 156 6.49 6.39 -0.72
C ASP A 156 6.18 7.57 0.22
N THR A 157 6.64 8.78 -0.13
CA THR A 157 6.33 9.99 0.65
C THR A 157 4.86 10.36 0.50
N GLN A 158 4.29 10.27 -0.70
CA GLN A 158 2.86 10.54 -0.93
C GLN A 158 1.98 9.61 -0.11
N VAL A 159 2.26 8.31 -0.14
CA VAL A 159 1.49 7.31 0.63
C VAL A 159 1.64 7.55 2.14
N GLU A 160 2.87 7.78 2.63
CA GLU A 160 3.06 8.05 4.07
C GLU A 160 2.40 9.37 4.51
N VAL A 161 2.38 10.42 3.68
CA VAL A 161 1.65 11.67 3.96
C VAL A 161 0.15 11.42 4.02
N LEU A 162 -0.41 10.65 3.07
CA LEU A 162 -1.82 10.27 3.06
C LEU A 162 -2.21 9.48 4.33
N PHE A 163 -1.35 8.58 4.77
CA PHE A 163 -1.55 7.74 5.95
C PHE A 163 -1.01 8.36 7.25
N ASN A 164 -0.57 9.62 7.24
CA ASN A 164 0.04 10.29 8.40
C ASN A 164 1.17 9.48 9.09
N GLY A 165 2.01 8.81 8.29
CA GLY A 165 3.14 8.03 8.78
C GLY A 165 2.82 6.61 9.22
N THR A 166 1.62 6.10 8.96
CA THR A 166 1.18 4.76 9.39
C THR A 166 1.26 3.70 8.29
N ALA A 167 1.53 4.08 7.04
CA ALA A 167 1.48 3.14 5.90
C ALA A 167 2.41 1.94 6.07
N ASN A 168 3.61 2.12 6.61
CA ASN A 168 4.53 1.03 6.87
C ASN A 168 4.02 0.07 7.96
N ALA A 169 3.45 0.59 9.06
CA ALA A 169 2.83 -0.23 10.09
C ALA A 169 1.62 -1.03 9.55
N THR A 170 0.85 -0.41 8.64
CA THR A 170 -0.26 -1.08 7.92
C THR A 170 0.26 -2.21 7.02
N ARG A 171 1.29 -1.96 6.21
CA ARG A 171 1.93 -3.01 5.37
C ARG A 171 2.39 -4.20 6.19
N ARG A 172 2.98 -3.97 7.37
CA ARG A 172 3.45 -5.05 8.27
C ARG A 172 2.34 -5.92 8.83
N GLN A 173 1.07 -5.47 8.81
CA GLN A 173 -0.06 -6.33 9.23
C GLN A 173 -0.29 -7.52 8.27
N ALA A 174 0.36 -7.56 7.11
CA ALA A 174 0.41 -8.76 6.27
C ALA A 174 1.38 -9.84 6.78
N LEU A 175 2.34 -9.51 7.65
CA LEU A 175 3.37 -10.45 8.12
C LEU A 175 2.83 -11.53 9.10
N PRO A 176 1.92 -11.23 10.05
CA PRO A 176 1.37 -12.25 10.94
C PRO A 176 0.72 -13.43 10.19
N PRO A 177 -0.19 -13.23 9.22
CA PRO A 177 -0.75 -14.35 8.46
C PRO A 177 0.31 -15.11 7.63
N LEU A 178 1.36 -14.44 7.14
CA LEU A 178 2.48 -15.13 6.49
C LEU A 178 3.28 -15.98 7.47
N ARG A 179 3.50 -15.49 8.70
CA ARG A 179 4.18 -16.26 9.76
C ARG A 179 3.51 -17.59 10.03
N GLU A 180 2.18 -17.62 10.03
CA GLU A 180 1.40 -18.83 10.27
C GLU A 180 1.63 -19.90 9.18
N VAL A 181 1.59 -19.52 7.89
CA VAL A 181 1.77 -20.47 6.79
C VAL A 181 3.23 -20.90 6.64
N PHE A 182 4.17 -20.11 7.14
CA PHE A 182 5.61 -20.41 7.09
C PHE A 182 6.11 -21.13 8.36
N ALA A 183 5.28 -21.26 9.41
CA ALA A 183 5.68 -21.84 10.68
C ALA A 183 6.24 -23.26 10.53
N GLY A 184 7.34 -23.53 11.23
CA GLY A 184 7.98 -24.87 11.23
C GLY A 184 8.68 -25.27 9.93
N ARG A 185 8.71 -24.40 8.91
CA ARG A 185 9.30 -24.68 7.59
C ARG A 185 10.59 -23.88 7.38
N ASP A 186 11.56 -24.50 6.72
CA ASP A 186 12.79 -23.77 6.34
C ASP A 186 12.47 -22.75 5.24
N GLN A 187 12.71 -21.46 5.57
CA GLN A 187 12.43 -20.34 4.66
C GLN A 187 13.11 -20.47 3.29
N ARG A 188 14.20 -21.22 3.16
CA ARG A 188 14.92 -21.41 1.89
C ARG A 188 14.11 -22.19 0.84
N TRP A 189 13.16 -22.98 1.28
CA TRP A 189 12.31 -23.83 0.43
C TRP A 189 10.92 -23.24 0.21
N LEU A 190 10.61 -22.14 0.88
CA LEU A 190 9.39 -21.40 0.67
C LEU A 190 9.49 -20.46 -0.54
N ARG A 191 8.35 -20.01 -1.04
CA ARG A 191 8.25 -19.04 -2.15
C ARG A 191 7.16 -18.03 -1.82
N LEU A 192 7.49 -16.77 -1.97
CA LEU A 192 6.53 -15.66 -1.83
C LEU A 192 6.51 -14.86 -3.13
N LEU A 193 5.31 -14.54 -3.59
CA LEU A 193 5.05 -13.61 -4.70
C LEU A 193 4.31 -12.39 -4.16
N ASP A 194 4.80 -11.19 -4.47
CA ASP A 194 4.14 -9.91 -4.19
C ASP A 194 3.70 -9.26 -5.50
N VAL A 195 2.39 -9.05 -5.67
CA VAL A 195 1.78 -8.54 -6.92
C VAL A 195 1.33 -7.10 -6.73
N GLY A 196 1.80 -6.21 -7.61
CA GLY A 196 1.76 -4.78 -7.38
C GLY A 196 2.79 -4.37 -6.34
N CYS A 197 4.03 -4.87 -6.44
CA CYS A 197 5.05 -4.69 -5.40
C CYS A 197 5.54 -3.22 -5.29
N GLY A 198 5.19 -2.36 -6.22
CA GLY A 198 5.54 -0.96 -6.25
C GLY A 198 7.04 -0.73 -6.09
N THR A 199 7.42 0.13 -5.16
CA THR A 199 8.81 0.44 -4.80
C THR A 199 9.47 -0.59 -3.88
N GLY A 200 8.81 -1.74 -3.62
CA GLY A 200 9.36 -2.84 -2.84
C GLY A 200 9.30 -2.68 -1.31
N ARG A 201 8.53 -1.71 -0.80
CA ARG A 201 8.45 -1.43 0.64
C ARG A 201 7.99 -2.61 1.47
N PHE A 202 6.97 -3.32 1.03
CA PHE A 202 6.50 -4.51 1.73
C PHE A 202 7.52 -5.64 1.68
N LEU A 203 8.11 -5.87 0.51
CA LEU A 203 9.15 -6.90 0.34
C LEU A 203 10.38 -6.66 1.23
N ASP A 204 10.69 -5.41 1.55
CA ASP A 204 11.75 -5.10 2.51
C ASP A 204 11.42 -5.63 3.93
N PHE A 205 10.19 -5.46 4.41
CA PHE A 205 9.74 -6.03 5.69
C PHE A 205 9.70 -7.57 5.66
N VAL A 206 9.32 -8.15 4.54
CA VAL A 206 9.42 -9.61 4.31
C VAL A 206 10.86 -10.07 4.48
N LYS A 207 11.81 -9.38 3.87
CA LYS A 207 13.24 -9.73 3.93
C LYS A 207 13.87 -9.45 5.29
N GLN A 208 13.43 -8.42 6.01
CA GLN A 208 13.83 -8.22 7.42
C GLN A 208 13.37 -9.38 8.31
N THR A 209 12.20 -9.96 8.02
CA THR A 209 11.62 -11.07 8.80
C THR A 209 12.18 -12.41 8.38
N TRP A 210 12.31 -12.66 7.08
CA TRP A 210 12.80 -13.92 6.49
C TRP A 210 13.93 -13.65 5.47
N PRO A 211 15.17 -13.37 5.93
CA PRO A 211 16.26 -12.96 5.04
C PRO A 211 16.61 -13.97 3.94
N ARG A 212 16.38 -15.27 4.20
CA ARG A 212 16.69 -16.35 3.25
C ARG A 212 15.50 -16.80 2.41
N LEU A 213 14.31 -16.21 2.60
CA LEU A 213 13.12 -16.51 1.82
C LEU A 213 13.30 -16.03 0.36
N PRO A 214 13.20 -16.92 -0.63
CA PRO A 214 13.05 -16.51 -2.02
C PRO A 214 11.74 -15.76 -2.22
N ALA A 215 11.83 -14.55 -2.77
CA ALA A 215 10.68 -13.71 -3.04
C ALA A 215 10.72 -13.19 -4.48
N ILE A 216 9.55 -13.05 -5.08
CA ILE A 216 9.35 -12.44 -6.38
C ILE A 216 8.42 -11.24 -6.17
N GLY A 217 8.80 -10.07 -6.67
CA GLY A 217 7.93 -8.92 -6.78
C GLY A 217 7.61 -8.64 -8.24
N ILE A 218 6.35 -8.47 -8.56
CA ILE A 218 5.94 -8.02 -9.89
C ILE A 218 5.18 -6.71 -9.80
N ASP A 219 5.43 -5.83 -10.77
CA ASP A 219 4.69 -4.59 -10.94
C ASP A 219 4.60 -4.25 -12.43
N LEU A 220 3.53 -3.59 -12.84
CA LEU A 220 3.34 -3.18 -14.22
C LEU A 220 4.21 -1.97 -14.58
N SER A 221 4.65 -1.20 -13.58
CA SER A 221 5.50 -0.02 -13.74
C SER A 221 6.99 -0.38 -13.78
N GLU A 222 7.63 -0.14 -14.92
CA GLU A 222 9.09 -0.27 -15.02
C GLU A 222 9.86 0.70 -14.11
N PRO A 223 9.49 2.01 -14.00
CA PRO A 223 10.11 2.93 -13.05
C PRO A 223 10.00 2.47 -11.60
N TYR A 224 8.85 1.91 -11.18
CA TYR A 224 8.66 1.41 -9.82
C TYR A 224 9.49 0.15 -9.56
N VAL A 225 9.55 -0.79 -10.50
CA VAL A 225 10.43 -1.96 -10.41
C VAL A 225 11.90 -1.55 -10.33
N LYS A 226 12.32 -0.52 -11.08
CA LYS A 226 13.67 0.05 -11.00
C LYS A 226 13.96 0.63 -9.61
N GLU A 227 13.03 1.39 -9.04
CA GLU A 227 13.16 1.92 -7.68
C GLU A 227 13.17 0.79 -6.63
N ALA A 228 12.34 -0.25 -6.81
CA ALA A 228 12.33 -1.44 -5.95
C ALA A 228 13.68 -2.18 -6.00
N LYS A 229 14.29 -2.32 -7.17
CA LYS A 229 15.64 -2.93 -7.30
C LYS A 229 16.68 -2.16 -6.50
N ARG A 230 16.66 -0.83 -6.56
CA ARG A 230 17.55 0.03 -5.79
C ARG A 230 17.29 -0.09 -4.29
N HIS A 231 16.03 -0.10 -3.89
CA HIS A 231 15.61 -0.18 -2.48
C HIS A 231 15.99 -1.52 -1.85
N LEU A 232 15.91 -2.60 -2.61
CA LEU A 232 16.10 -3.97 -2.14
C LEU A 232 17.49 -4.55 -2.48
N GLU A 233 18.41 -3.75 -3.05
CA GLU A 233 19.74 -4.20 -3.52
C GLU A 233 20.56 -4.96 -2.47
N ARG A 234 20.35 -4.65 -1.17
CA ARG A 234 21.02 -5.32 -0.05
C ARG A 234 20.55 -6.74 0.20
N TRP A 235 19.41 -7.15 -0.37
CA TRP A 235 18.81 -8.44 -0.11
C TRP A 235 19.12 -9.45 -1.22
N ALA A 236 19.57 -10.63 -0.81
CA ALA A 236 19.69 -11.77 -1.71
C ALA A 236 18.34 -12.49 -1.90
N ARG A 237 18.25 -13.34 -2.94
CA ARG A 237 17.09 -14.17 -3.24
C ARG A 237 15.79 -13.37 -3.40
N ILE A 238 15.89 -12.25 -4.09
CA ILE A 238 14.74 -11.47 -4.51
C ILE A 238 14.82 -11.23 -6.01
N ASN A 239 13.72 -11.45 -6.70
CA ASN A 239 13.60 -11.20 -8.13
C ASN A 239 12.48 -10.18 -8.38
N LEU A 240 12.78 -9.13 -9.13
CA LEU A 240 11.83 -8.05 -9.41
C LEU A 240 11.62 -7.94 -10.91
N VAL A 241 10.38 -8.13 -11.35
CA VAL A 241 9.99 -8.29 -12.75
C VAL A 241 8.90 -7.29 -13.12
N VAL A 242 9.04 -6.65 -14.28
CA VAL A 242 7.96 -5.87 -14.89
C VAL A 242 6.97 -6.86 -15.50
N ALA A 243 5.79 -7.02 -14.87
CA ALA A 243 4.77 -7.94 -15.32
C ALA A 243 3.37 -7.49 -14.92
N ASN A 244 2.37 -7.98 -15.67
CA ASN A 244 0.97 -7.73 -15.39
C ASN A 244 0.40 -8.82 -14.46
N GLY A 245 -0.30 -8.42 -13.40
CA GLY A 245 -0.99 -9.33 -12.49
C GLY A 245 -2.09 -10.18 -13.13
N GLU A 246 -2.57 -9.76 -14.31
CA GLU A 246 -3.54 -10.54 -15.11
C GLU A 246 -2.93 -11.76 -15.82
N SER A 247 -1.58 -11.83 -15.86
CA SER A 247 -0.82 -12.95 -16.45
C SER A 247 0.52 -13.06 -15.72
N ILE A 248 0.51 -13.72 -14.58
CA ILE A 248 1.66 -13.82 -13.69
C ILE A 248 2.70 -14.81 -14.25
N PRO A 249 3.97 -14.36 -14.49
CA PRO A 249 4.97 -15.18 -15.18
C PRO A 249 5.66 -16.18 -14.25
N VAL A 250 4.87 -16.95 -13.49
CA VAL A 250 5.36 -18.07 -12.67
C VAL A 250 4.52 -19.31 -12.90
N PRO A 251 5.06 -20.53 -12.70
CA PRO A 251 4.32 -21.77 -12.88
C PRO A 251 3.12 -21.90 -11.94
N ASP A 252 2.17 -22.73 -12.32
CA ASP A 252 1.07 -23.16 -11.48
C ASP A 252 1.61 -23.78 -10.18
N GLU A 253 0.88 -23.59 -9.10
CA GLU A 253 1.17 -24.22 -7.79
C GLU A 253 2.63 -24.09 -7.33
N SER A 254 3.25 -22.96 -7.64
CA SER A 254 4.67 -22.72 -7.34
C SER A 254 4.92 -21.84 -6.11
N GLN A 255 3.88 -21.15 -5.59
CA GLN A 255 4.00 -20.19 -4.50
C GLN A 255 3.37 -20.74 -3.21
N ASP A 256 4.07 -20.58 -2.07
CA ASP A 256 3.52 -20.87 -0.74
C ASP A 256 2.67 -19.71 -0.22
N ALA A 257 2.99 -18.49 -0.63
CA ALA A 257 2.21 -17.30 -0.31
C ALA A 257 2.19 -16.31 -1.48
N VAL A 258 1.06 -15.62 -1.61
CA VAL A 258 0.87 -14.47 -2.50
C VAL A 258 0.42 -13.30 -1.66
N THR A 259 0.96 -12.11 -1.96
CA THR A 259 0.56 -10.85 -1.32
C THR A 259 0.21 -9.81 -2.37
N SER A 260 -0.69 -8.89 -2.04
CA SER A 260 -0.92 -7.66 -2.80
C SER A 260 -1.30 -6.55 -1.84
N ILE A 261 -0.59 -5.42 -1.91
CA ILE A 261 -0.69 -4.34 -0.92
C ILE A 261 -1.01 -3.02 -1.63
N PHE A 262 -2.16 -2.41 -1.30
CA PHE A 262 -2.61 -1.12 -1.85
C PHE A 262 -2.72 -1.08 -3.37
N THR A 263 -3.31 -2.14 -3.99
CA THR A 263 -3.34 -2.28 -5.44
C THR A 263 -4.76 -2.52 -5.99
N PHE A 264 -5.60 -3.23 -5.24
CA PHE A 264 -6.89 -3.68 -5.73
C PHE A 264 -7.90 -2.54 -5.92
N HIS A 265 -7.80 -1.47 -5.14
CA HIS A 265 -8.66 -0.30 -5.31
C HIS A 265 -8.41 0.47 -6.62
N GLU A 266 -7.26 0.23 -7.27
CA GLU A 266 -6.88 0.83 -8.56
C GLU A 266 -7.23 -0.05 -9.77
N MET A 267 -7.80 -1.23 -9.56
CA MET A 267 -8.17 -2.17 -10.63
C MET A 267 -9.67 -2.11 -10.95
N PRO A 268 -10.07 -2.18 -12.23
CA PRO A 268 -11.49 -2.41 -12.60
C PRO A 268 -11.99 -3.76 -12.05
N PRO A 269 -13.31 -3.93 -11.81
CA PRO A 269 -13.87 -5.18 -11.30
C PRO A 269 -13.46 -6.42 -12.12
N GLY A 270 -13.56 -6.37 -13.45
CA GLY A 270 -13.17 -7.50 -14.30
C GLY A 270 -11.70 -7.91 -14.15
N VAL A 271 -10.79 -6.93 -13.94
CA VAL A 271 -9.36 -7.18 -13.73
C VAL A 271 -9.14 -7.83 -12.37
N ARG A 272 -9.83 -7.39 -11.30
CA ARG A 272 -9.76 -8.03 -9.98
C ARG A 272 -10.08 -9.53 -10.06
N HIS A 273 -11.12 -9.91 -10.80
CA HIS A 273 -11.49 -11.33 -11.02
C HIS A 273 -10.40 -12.11 -11.77
N ILE A 274 -9.77 -11.50 -12.79
CA ILE A 274 -8.65 -12.13 -13.51
C ILE A 274 -7.47 -12.36 -12.58
N VAL A 275 -7.08 -11.33 -11.83
CA VAL A 275 -5.94 -11.39 -10.91
C VAL A 275 -6.19 -12.43 -9.79
N PHE A 276 -7.41 -12.56 -9.28
CA PHE A 276 -7.75 -13.62 -8.31
C PHE A 276 -7.60 -15.02 -8.88
N ARG A 277 -7.98 -15.25 -10.15
CA ARG A 277 -7.74 -16.55 -10.82
C ARG A 277 -6.24 -16.85 -10.93
N GLU A 278 -5.43 -15.86 -11.25
CA GLU A 278 -3.98 -16.00 -11.29
C GLU A 278 -3.40 -16.28 -9.90
N PHE A 279 -3.88 -15.63 -8.84
CA PHE A 279 -3.49 -15.96 -7.46
C PHE A 279 -3.80 -17.41 -7.11
N ALA A 280 -5.03 -17.88 -7.43
CA ALA A 280 -5.42 -19.26 -7.21
C ALA A 280 -4.57 -20.24 -8.03
N ARG A 281 -4.22 -19.89 -9.28
CA ARG A 281 -3.38 -20.71 -10.16
C ARG A 281 -1.98 -20.90 -9.58
N VAL A 282 -1.34 -19.82 -9.18
CA VAL A 282 0.07 -19.84 -8.74
C VAL A 282 0.26 -20.37 -7.32
N LEU A 283 -0.74 -20.27 -6.46
CA LEU A 283 -0.70 -20.81 -5.10
C LEU A 283 -0.72 -22.34 -5.10
N ARG A 284 0.12 -22.94 -4.25
CA ARG A 284 0.06 -24.38 -3.95
C ARG A 284 -1.16 -24.70 -3.10
N PRO A 285 -1.65 -25.95 -3.10
CA PRO A 285 -2.52 -26.45 -2.04
C PRO A 285 -1.88 -26.17 -0.65
N GLY A 286 -2.67 -25.68 0.29
CA GLY A 286 -2.18 -25.19 1.59
C GLY A 286 -1.50 -23.83 1.56
N GLY A 287 -1.40 -23.17 0.40
CA GLY A 287 -0.85 -21.83 0.25
C GLY A 287 -1.83 -20.73 0.67
N ARG A 288 -1.30 -19.51 0.88
CA ARG A 288 -2.05 -18.38 1.44
C ARG A 288 -1.96 -17.12 0.57
N LEU A 289 -3.09 -16.47 0.33
CA LEU A 289 -3.20 -15.12 -0.20
C LEU A 289 -3.46 -14.15 0.95
N VAL A 290 -2.70 -13.05 0.98
CA VAL A 290 -2.91 -11.94 1.91
C VAL A 290 -3.06 -10.65 1.12
N LEU A 291 -4.22 -10.02 1.23
CA LEU A 291 -4.48 -8.69 0.68
C LEU A 291 -4.45 -7.66 1.81
N VAL A 292 -3.83 -6.52 1.57
CA VAL A 292 -3.94 -5.33 2.43
C VAL A 292 -4.33 -4.16 1.54
N ASP A 293 -5.52 -3.62 1.77
CA ASP A 293 -6.01 -2.52 0.95
C ASP A 293 -6.95 -1.62 1.77
N SER A 294 -7.61 -0.65 1.15
CA SER A 294 -8.55 0.24 1.82
C SER A 294 -9.64 -0.53 2.56
N LEU A 295 -10.24 0.10 3.56
CA LEU A 295 -11.51 -0.36 4.13
C LEU A 295 -12.57 -0.48 3.04
N GLN A 296 -13.54 -1.36 3.27
CA GLN A 296 -14.74 -1.51 2.46
C GLN A 296 -15.98 -1.08 3.25
N ARG A 297 -17.11 -0.92 2.57
CA ARG A 297 -18.38 -0.58 3.23
C ARG A 297 -18.72 -1.61 4.31
N GLY A 298 -19.16 -1.11 5.46
CA GLY A 298 -19.51 -1.93 6.62
C GLY A 298 -18.35 -2.34 7.51
N ASP A 299 -17.08 -2.16 7.10
CA ASP A 299 -15.92 -2.52 7.95
C ASP A 299 -15.83 -1.63 9.20
N LYS A 300 -16.11 -0.34 9.06
CA LYS A 300 -16.16 0.66 10.12
C LYS A 300 -17.24 1.71 9.79
N PRO A 301 -18.44 1.62 10.35
CA PRO A 301 -19.53 2.54 10.03
C PRO A 301 -19.19 4.02 10.21
N GLU A 302 -18.38 4.36 11.20
CA GLU A 302 -17.93 5.72 11.44
C GLU A 302 -16.93 6.27 10.40
N TYR A 303 -16.44 5.43 9.48
CA TYR A 303 -15.51 5.79 8.41
C TYR A 303 -16.17 5.85 7.03
N GLU A 304 -17.46 5.54 6.91
CA GLU A 304 -18.17 5.51 5.62
C GLU A 304 -18.01 6.82 4.83
N GLY A 305 -18.10 7.96 5.52
CA GLY A 305 -17.91 9.25 4.89
C GLY A 305 -16.49 9.47 4.32
N LEU A 306 -15.45 8.90 4.94
CA LEU A 306 -14.10 8.95 4.37
C LEU A 306 -14.01 8.13 3.07
N LEU A 307 -14.68 6.96 3.01
CA LEU A 307 -14.72 6.14 1.80
C LEU A 307 -15.42 6.87 0.66
N GLU A 308 -16.49 7.62 0.94
CA GLU A 308 -17.21 8.43 -0.05
C GLU A 308 -16.44 9.67 -0.51
N LEU A 309 -15.73 10.32 0.42
CA LEU A 309 -14.93 11.51 0.13
C LEU A 309 -13.63 11.20 -0.63
N PHE A 310 -13.09 10.00 -0.52
CA PHE A 310 -11.80 9.65 -1.12
C PHE A 310 -11.81 9.82 -2.64
N PRO A 311 -12.70 9.18 -3.43
CA PRO A 311 -12.74 9.33 -4.88
C PRO A 311 -13.19 10.73 -5.34
N GLN A 312 -13.82 11.53 -4.47
CA GLN A 312 -14.13 12.93 -4.76
C GLN A 312 -12.91 13.85 -4.66
N ASN A 313 -11.95 13.48 -3.79
CA ASN A 313 -10.73 14.24 -3.55
C ASN A 313 -9.55 13.81 -4.45
N PHE A 314 -9.55 12.54 -4.87
CA PHE A 314 -8.49 11.93 -5.66
C PHE A 314 -9.06 11.34 -6.95
N HIS A 315 -8.24 11.21 -7.97
CA HIS A 315 -8.64 10.48 -9.17
C HIS A 315 -8.45 8.98 -8.92
N GLU A 316 -9.55 8.34 -8.49
CA GLU A 316 -9.62 6.91 -8.15
C GLU A 316 -10.85 6.28 -8.81
N PRO A 317 -10.80 6.03 -10.13
CA PRO A 317 -11.99 5.67 -10.92
C PRO A 317 -12.60 4.32 -10.53
N TYR A 318 -11.82 3.45 -9.89
CA TYR A 318 -12.26 2.09 -9.53
C TYR A 318 -12.55 1.91 -8.05
N TYR A 319 -12.32 2.96 -7.24
CA TYR A 319 -12.45 2.90 -5.79
C TYR A 319 -13.88 2.62 -5.33
N THR A 320 -14.88 3.27 -5.93
CA THR A 320 -16.29 3.06 -5.57
C THR A 320 -16.70 1.60 -5.77
N SER A 321 -16.27 0.97 -6.87
CA SER A 321 -16.54 -0.45 -7.10
C SER A 321 -15.72 -1.37 -6.17
N TYR A 322 -14.55 -0.92 -5.71
CA TYR A 322 -13.72 -1.66 -4.78
C TYR A 322 -14.36 -1.74 -3.38
N ILE A 323 -14.88 -0.63 -2.86
CA ILE A 323 -15.47 -0.63 -1.52
C ILE A 323 -16.74 -1.47 -1.40
N GLU A 324 -17.38 -1.81 -2.53
CA GLU A 324 -18.59 -2.63 -2.60
C GLU A 324 -18.29 -4.09 -3.01
N GLU A 325 -17.04 -4.44 -3.34
CA GLU A 325 -16.67 -5.74 -3.87
C GLU A 325 -16.73 -6.86 -2.81
N ASP A 326 -17.40 -7.97 -3.12
CA ASP A 326 -17.33 -9.19 -2.29
C ASP A 326 -16.11 -10.06 -2.69
N PHE A 327 -14.96 -9.74 -2.11
CA PHE A 327 -13.74 -10.53 -2.32
C PHE A 327 -13.87 -11.98 -1.85
N GLY A 328 -14.77 -12.27 -0.89
CA GLY A 328 -15.08 -13.64 -0.48
C GLY A 328 -15.77 -14.42 -1.58
N ALA A 329 -16.71 -13.80 -2.31
CA ALA A 329 -17.37 -14.42 -3.47
C ALA A 329 -16.39 -14.65 -4.62
N ILE A 330 -15.55 -13.66 -4.96
CA ILE A 330 -14.51 -13.80 -5.99
C ILE A 330 -13.59 -14.97 -5.65
N ALA A 331 -13.08 -15.00 -4.43
CA ALA A 331 -12.17 -16.03 -3.95
C ALA A 331 -12.80 -17.43 -4.03
N ARG A 332 -14.04 -17.59 -3.58
CA ARG A 332 -14.78 -18.87 -3.70
C ARG A 332 -14.91 -19.33 -5.16
N GLY A 333 -15.21 -18.40 -6.07
CA GLY A 333 -15.28 -18.67 -7.51
C GLY A 333 -13.96 -19.13 -8.13
N CYS A 334 -12.83 -18.86 -7.47
CA CYS A 334 -11.48 -19.28 -7.88
C CYS A 334 -10.94 -20.48 -7.07
N GLY A 335 -11.73 -21.07 -6.17
CA GLY A 335 -11.28 -22.19 -5.32
C GLY A 335 -10.45 -21.75 -4.10
N LEU A 336 -10.48 -20.48 -3.74
CA LEU A 336 -9.87 -19.98 -2.51
C LEU A 336 -10.92 -19.81 -1.40
N ARG A 337 -10.54 -20.11 -0.18
CA ARG A 337 -11.40 -20.00 1.00
C ARG A 337 -11.02 -18.76 1.80
N HIS A 338 -11.97 -17.84 2.00
CA HIS A 338 -11.80 -16.74 2.94
C HIS A 338 -11.61 -17.30 4.36
N THR A 339 -10.55 -16.88 5.04
CA THR A 339 -10.19 -17.35 6.39
C THR A 339 -10.55 -16.32 7.43
N ARG A 340 -10.12 -15.08 7.25
CA ARG A 340 -10.42 -13.96 8.14
C ARG A 340 -10.15 -12.62 7.48
N SER A 341 -10.72 -11.58 8.09
CA SER A 341 -10.37 -10.19 7.83
C SER A 341 -10.11 -9.46 9.15
N GLY A 342 -9.33 -8.38 9.07
CA GLY A 342 -9.08 -7.51 10.21
C GLY A 342 -8.75 -6.10 9.75
N ASN A 343 -9.11 -5.10 10.57
CA ASN A 343 -8.87 -3.70 10.22
C ASN A 343 -7.49 -3.25 10.72
N ALA A 344 -6.81 -2.46 9.90
CA ALA A 344 -5.50 -1.86 10.17
C ALA A 344 -5.58 -0.36 9.88
N PHE A 345 -6.10 0.41 10.83
CA PHE A 345 -6.42 1.84 10.72
C PHE A 345 -7.46 2.11 9.62
N VAL A 346 -7.09 2.75 8.51
CA VAL A 346 -7.93 3.03 7.32
C VAL A 346 -7.84 1.92 6.27
N SER A 347 -7.28 0.80 6.63
CA SER A 347 -7.08 -0.35 5.74
C SER A 347 -7.63 -1.62 6.35
N LYS A 348 -7.75 -2.64 5.49
CA LYS A 348 -8.24 -3.97 5.80
C LYS A 348 -7.21 -5.02 5.37
N VAL A 349 -6.95 -5.99 6.20
CA VAL A 349 -6.19 -7.20 5.88
C VAL A 349 -7.18 -8.32 5.62
N ILE A 350 -7.11 -8.96 4.45
CA ILE A 350 -7.98 -10.06 4.07
C ILE A 350 -7.11 -11.29 3.77
N VAL A 351 -7.45 -12.42 4.34
CA VAL A 351 -6.69 -13.66 4.25
C VAL A 351 -7.52 -14.76 3.60
N PHE A 352 -6.95 -15.40 2.60
CA PHE A 352 -7.55 -16.55 1.92
C PHE A 352 -6.55 -17.70 1.88
N ASP A 353 -7.05 -18.93 2.00
CA ASP A 353 -6.24 -20.14 1.85
C ASP A 353 -6.68 -20.91 0.62
N LYS A 354 -5.73 -21.50 -0.10
CA LYS A 354 -6.00 -22.53 -1.12
C LYS A 354 -6.09 -23.88 -0.41
N PRO A 355 -7.24 -24.56 -0.42
CA PRO A 355 -7.41 -25.89 0.18
C PRO A 355 -6.44 -26.93 -0.35
#